data_19e432656f8ccf0839a6ab19a90e63c0
#
_entry.id   19e432656f8ccf0839a6ab19a90e63c0
#
_cell.length_a   1.000
_cell.length_b   1.000
_cell.length_c   1.000
_cell.angle_alpha   90.00
_cell.angle_beta   90.00
_cell.angle_gamma   90.00
#
_symmetry.space_group_name_H-M   'P 1'
#
loop_
_entity.id
_entity.type
_entity.pdbx_description
1 polymer ?
#
loop_
_entity_poly.entity_id
_entity_poly.type
_entity_poly.pdbx_seq_one_letter_code
_entity_poly.pdbx_strand_id
1 'polypeptide(L)'
;MDEDFAFLDTFKNDVLDDYLARGWYRSLHVGCMFTTDNILINDTAYPVYWIRYNVPSVVLSRKQKSLINAVRKRYSISFEPFRIDDEIERIFKLYKSVATFLKNDTLRHIFGFDVTTFDTEVIKIRDNNELIAAGSFDIGMNSIAGVMNFYDPAYKKYSLGKYLVV
;
A
#
# COMPACT_ATOMS: atom_id res chain seq x y z
N MET A 1 -14.95 -10.68 -18.93
CA MET A 1 -14.15 -10.21 -17.80
C MET A 1 -15.11 -9.40 -16.97
N ASP A 2 -15.55 -9.93 -15.84
CA ASP A 2 -16.52 -9.25 -15.00
C ASP A 2 -15.72 -8.38 -14.02
N GLU A 3 -15.50 -7.12 -14.40
CA GLU A 3 -14.95 -6.09 -13.52
C GLU A 3 -16.13 -5.28 -13.00
N ASP A 4 -16.31 -5.28 -11.69
CA ASP A 4 -17.30 -4.46 -11.02
C ASP A 4 -16.64 -3.30 -10.29
N PHE A 5 -17.25 -2.12 -10.40
CA PHE A 5 -16.80 -0.88 -9.76
C PHE A 5 -17.88 -0.32 -8.86
N ALA A 6 -17.49 0.10 -7.67
CA ALA A 6 -18.35 0.79 -6.71
C ALA A 6 -17.83 2.21 -6.50
N PHE A 7 -18.72 3.19 -6.69
CA PHE A 7 -18.46 4.61 -6.49
C PHE A 7 -19.33 5.10 -5.33
N LEU A 8 -18.70 5.51 -4.25
CA LEU A 8 -19.34 6.11 -3.08
C LEU A 8 -18.60 7.40 -2.71
N ASP A 9 -19.28 8.27 -1.99
CA ASP A 9 -18.66 9.49 -1.45
C ASP A 9 -17.58 9.17 -0.41
N THR A 10 -17.69 8.01 0.25
CA THR A 10 -16.73 7.56 1.24
C THR A 10 -16.63 6.04 1.33
N PHE A 11 -15.40 5.55 1.49
CA PHE A 11 -15.07 4.18 1.85
C PHE A 11 -14.26 4.18 3.15
N LYS A 12 -14.91 4.52 4.26
CA LYS A 12 -14.31 4.62 5.59
C LYS A 12 -14.99 3.70 6.58
N ASN A 13 -14.33 3.40 7.68
CA ASN A 13 -14.86 2.64 8.80
C ASN A 13 -15.46 1.28 8.37
N ASP A 14 -16.70 1.03 8.75
CA ASP A 14 -17.45 -0.20 8.47
C ASP A 14 -17.77 -0.39 6.98
N VAL A 15 -17.92 0.70 6.22
CA VAL A 15 -18.10 0.65 4.77
C VAL A 15 -16.88 0.01 4.09
N LEU A 16 -15.67 0.42 4.47
CA LEU A 16 -14.44 -0.20 3.94
C LEU A 16 -14.35 -1.68 4.35
N ASP A 17 -14.62 -1.99 5.63
CA ASP A 17 -14.62 -3.36 6.14
C ASP A 17 -15.53 -4.28 5.33
N ASP A 18 -16.71 -3.80 4.99
CA ASP A 18 -17.74 -4.55 4.25
C ASP A 18 -17.28 -4.83 2.80
N TYR A 19 -16.71 -3.84 2.12
CA TYR A 19 -16.17 -4.03 0.78
C TYR A 19 -14.98 -4.98 0.76
N LEU A 20 -14.02 -4.81 1.68
CA LEU A 20 -12.88 -5.72 1.82
C LEU A 20 -13.33 -7.15 2.16
N ALA A 21 -14.40 -7.31 2.98
CA ALA A 21 -14.96 -8.63 3.32
C ALA A 21 -15.48 -9.37 2.10
N ARG A 22 -15.99 -8.66 1.11
CA ARG A 22 -16.55 -9.21 -0.14
C ARG A 22 -15.50 -9.37 -1.25
N GLY A 23 -14.22 -9.11 -0.98
CA GLY A 23 -13.14 -9.24 -1.97
C GLY A 23 -12.99 -8.03 -2.89
N TRP A 24 -13.51 -6.88 -2.49
CA TRP A 24 -13.29 -5.63 -3.20
C TRP A 24 -11.99 -4.98 -2.75
N TYR A 25 -11.36 -4.21 -3.63
CA TYR A 25 -10.10 -3.51 -3.37
C TYR A 25 -10.13 -2.10 -3.97
N ARG A 26 -9.35 -1.18 -3.41
CA ARG A 26 -9.27 0.18 -3.92
C ARG A 26 -8.69 0.21 -5.33
N SER A 27 -9.40 0.85 -6.25
CA SER A 27 -8.84 1.21 -7.55
C SER A 27 -7.87 2.38 -7.40
N LEU A 28 -6.66 2.20 -7.90
CA LEU A 28 -5.59 3.20 -7.76
C LEU A 28 -5.78 4.44 -8.65
N HIS A 29 -6.82 4.50 -9.47
CA HIS A 29 -6.94 5.59 -10.46
C HIS A 29 -8.16 6.48 -10.28
N VAL A 30 -9.18 6.02 -9.57
CA VAL A 30 -10.51 6.64 -9.64
C VAL A 30 -11.14 6.90 -8.26
N GLY A 31 -10.47 6.56 -7.16
CA GLY A 31 -11.04 6.74 -5.82
C GLY A 31 -12.29 5.89 -5.57
N CYS A 32 -12.39 4.73 -6.22
CA CYS A 32 -13.49 3.77 -6.06
C CYS A 32 -12.95 2.42 -5.57
N MET A 33 -13.86 1.53 -5.18
CA MET A 33 -13.55 0.11 -4.97
C MET A 33 -13.86 -0.67 -6.24
N PHE A 34 -13.07 -1.71 -6.50
CA PHE A 34 -13.31 -2.63 -7.61
C PHE A 34 -13.09 -4.08 -7.17
N THR A 35 -13.66 -4.99 -7.92
CA THR A 35 -13.38 -6.42 -7.83
C THR A 35 -13.27 -7.01 -9.22
N THR A 36 -12.49 -8.08 -9.36
CA THR A 36 -12.37 -8.83 -10.61
C THR A 36 -11.88 -10.24 -10.31
N ASP A 37 -12.33 -11.19 -11.10
CA ASP A 37 -11.88 -12.57 -11.01
C ASP A 37 -10.60 -12.83 -11.82
N ASN A 38 -10.32 -12.00 -12.82
CA ASN A 38 -9.19 -12.17 -13.72
C ASN A 38 -8.57 -10.86 -14.13
N ILE A 39 -7.26 -10.85 -14.36
CA ILE A 39 -6.53 -9.75 -15.00
C ILE A 39 -5.91 -10.21 -16.32
N LEU A 40 -5.79 -9.30 -17.28
CA LEU A 40 -5.09 -9.54 -18.53
C LEU A 40 -3.65 -9.07 -18.44
N ILE A 41 -2.71 -9.99 -18.70
CA ILE A 41 -1.29 -9.67 -18.85
C ILE A 41 -0.83 -10.22 -20.19
N ASN A 42 -0.44 -9.33 -21.13
CA ASN A 42 -0.06 -9.69 -22.48
C ASN A 42 -1.09 -10.61 -23.16
N ASP A 43 -2.37 -10.19 -23.15
CA ASP A 43 -3.52 -10.89 -23.73
C ASP A 43 -3.82 -12.28 -23.12
N THR A 44 -3.18 -12.61 -22.02
CA THR A 44 -3.46 -13.85 -21.26
C THR A 44 -4.19 -13.52 -19.97
N ALA A 45 -5.32 -14.18 -19.72
CA ALA A 45 -6.11 -14.03 -18.49
C ALA A 45 -5.48 -14.84 -17.35
N TYR A 46 -5.28 -14.19 -16.21
CA TYR A 46 -4.80 -14.80 -14.98
C TYR A 46 -5.81 -14.60 -13.86
N PRO A 47 -6.10 -15.62 -13.04
CA PRO A 47 -7.01 -15.48 -11.90
C PRO A 47 -6.43 -14.54 -10.84
N VAL A 48 -7.29 -13.72 -10.26
CA VAL A 48 -6.94 -12.79 -9.16
C VAL A 48 -7.37 -13.40 -7.84
N TYR A 49 -6.48 -13.33 -6.85
CA TYR A 49 -6.75 -13.76 -5.48
C TYR A 49 -6.47 -12.60 -4.51
N TRP A 50 -7.51 -12.15 -3.82
CA TRP A 50 -7.39 -11.15 -2.77
C TRP A 50 -6.99 -11.83 -1.46
N ILE A 51 -5.77 -11.53 -0.97
CA ILE A 51 -5.23 -12.17 0.22
C ILE A 51 -5.66 -11.38 1.46
N ARG A 52 -6.23 -12.09 2.43
CA ARG A 52 -6.62 -11.54 3.74
C ARG A 52 -5.97 -12.33 4.86
N TYR A 53 -5.59 -11.63 5.92
CA TYR A 53 -5.03 -12.22 7.13
C TYR A 53 -5.89 -11.85 8.35
N ASN A 54 -6.18 -12.82 9.19
CA ASN A 54 -6.67 -12.54 10.54
C ASN A 54 -5.47 -12.14 11.41
N VAL A 55 -5.22 -10.83 11.53
CA VAL A 55 -4.03 -10.28 12.20
C VAL A 55 -3.81 -10.84 13.62
N PRO A 56 -4.85 -10.98 14.49
CA PRO A 56 -4.69 -11.60 15.81
C PRO A 56 -4.13 -13.02 15.79
N SER A 57 -4.34 -13.76 14.70
CA SER A 57 -3.85 -15.16 14.57
C SER A 57 -2.52 -15.29 13.82
N VAL A 58 -1.96 -14.17 13.34
CA VAL A 58 -0.68 -14.19 12.61
C VAL A 58 0.47 -14.49 13.55
N VAL A 59 1.18 -15.57 13.28
CA VAL A 59 2.42 -15.92 14.01
C VAL A 59 3.62 -15.55 13.15
N LEU A 60 4.32 -14.48 13.57
CA LEU A 60 5.52 -14.05 12.86
C LEU A 60 6.64 -15.09 12.97
N SER A 61 7.21 -15.45 11.84
CA SER A 61 8.39 -16.33 11.77
C SER A 61 9.61 -15.68 12.43
N ARG A 62 10.62 -16.48 12.78
CA ARG A 62 11.88 -15.97 13.32
C ARG A 62 12.55 -14.95 12.39
N LYS A 63 12.47 -15.16 11.07
CA LYS A 63 13.04 -14.23 10.06
C LYS A 63 12.30 -12.90 10.04
N GLN A 64 10.97 -12.91 10.14
CA GLN A 64 10.17 -11.69 10.20
C GLN A 64 10.44 -10.89 11.47
N LYS A 65 10.48 -11.55 12.62
CA LYS A 65 10.83 -10.91 13.91
C LYS A 65 12.23 -10.30 13.87
N SER A 66 13.21 -11.00 13.27
CA SER A 66 14.56 -10.50 13.10
C SER A 66 14.60 -9.25 12.19
N LEU A 67 13.86 -9.25 11.08
CA LEU A 67 13.75 -8.09 10.20
C LEU A 67 13.14 -6.89 10.92
N ILE A 68 12.02 -7.08 11.62
CA ILE A 68 11.35 -6.02 12.38
C ILE A 68 12.33 -5.39 13.39
N ASN A 69 13.02 -6.22 14.17
CA ASN A 69 13.97 -5.75 15.17
C ASN A 69 15.16 -5.01 14.54
N ALA A 70 15.69 -5.49 13.42
CA ALA A 70 16.81 -4.86 12.72
C ALA A 70 16.43 -3.47 12.17
N VAL A 71 15.25 -3.35 11.57
CA VAL A 71 14.75 -2.06 11.03
C VAL A 71 14.48 -1.07 12.17
N ARG A 72 13.74 -1.50 13.22
CA ARG A 72 13.41 -0.64 14.36
C ARG A 72 14.64 -0.17 15.16
N LYS A 73 15.69 -1.00 15.21
CA LYS A 73 16.95 -0.61 15.88
C LYS A 73 17.73 0.45 15.10
N ARG A 74 17.56 0.47 13.77
CA ARG A 74 18.41 1.27 12.89
C ARG A 74 17.76 2.57 12.44
N TYR A 75 16.44 2.58 12.27
CA TYR A 75 15.70 3.64 11.62
C TYR A 75 14.57 4.15 12.51
N SER A 76 14.23 5.42 12.33
CA SER A 76 13.01 5.96 12.94
C SER A 76 11.79 5.62 12.09
N ILE A 77 10.67 5.34 12.77
CA ILE A 77 9.43 4.92 12.14
C ILE A 77 8.31 5.80 12.70
N SER A 78 7.54 6.41 11.83
CA SER A 78 6.33 7.17 12.19
C SER A 78 5.12 6.68 11.43
N PHE A 79 3.93 6.93 12.01
CA PHE A 79 2.62 6.72 11.42
C PHE A 79 1.95 8.09 11.32
N GLU A 80 1.45 8.43 10.16
CA GLU A 80 0.89 9.76 9.88
C GLU A 80 -0.28 9.63 8.89
N PRO A 81 -1.25 10.56 8.92
CA PRO A 81 -2.22 10.68 7.84
C PRO A 81 -1.49 10.84 6.49
N PHE A 82 -1.91 10.08 5.48
CA PHE A 82 -1.24 10.12 4.18
C PHE A 82 -1.46 11.47 3.50
N ARG A 83 -0.36 12.09 3.10
CA ARG A 83 -0.34 13.31 2.28
C ARG A 83 0.74 13.17 1.22
N ILE A 84 0.43 13.60 0.00
CA ILE A 84 1.41 13.65 -1.08
C ILE A 84 2.21 14.94 -0.93
N ASP A 85 3.36 14.83 -0.28
CA ASP A 85 4.37 15.88 -0.13
C ASP A 85 5.61 15.61 -1.01
N ASP A 86 6.53 16.57 -1.04
CA ASP A 86 7.74 16.47 -1.87
C ASP A 86 8.65 15.31 -1.46
N GLU A 87 8.69 14.94 -0.18
CA GLU A 87 9.49 13.81 0.29
C GLU A 87 8.93 12.48 -0.23
N ILE A 88 7.62 12.29 -0.12
CA ILE A 88 6.93 11.09 -0.59
C ILE A 88 7.05 10.96 -2.11
N GLU A 89 6.85 12.07 -2.86
CA GLU A 89 7.04 12.07 -4.31
C GLU A 89 8.50 11.78 -4.70
N ARG A 90 9.48 12.29 -3.96
CA ARG A 90 10.91 12.00 -4.19
C ARG A 90 11.20 10.50 -4.07
N ILE A 91 10.77 9.87 -2.97
CA ILE A 91 10.99 8.43 -2.76
C ILE A 91 10.26 7.59 -3.79
N PHE A 92 9.04 7.96 -4.15
CA PHE A 92 8.30 7.30 -5.20
C PHE A 92 9.03 7.34 -6.55
N LYS A 93 9.55 8.51 -6.96
CA LYS A 93 10.34 8.66 -8.19
C LYS A 93 11.61 7.80 -8.17
N LEU A 94 12.32 7.75 -7.04
CA LEU A 94 13.48 6.87 -6.88
C LEU A 94 13.11 5.40 -7.02
N TYR A 95 12.02 4.96 -6.37
CA TYR A 95 11.54 3.59 -6.49
C TYR A 95 11.11 3.26 -7.93
N LYS A 96 10.37 4.16 -8.58
CA LYS A 96 9.92 4.01 -9.96
C LYS A 96 11.08 3.82 -10.93
N SER A 97 12.22 4.46 -10.72
CA SER A 97 13.39 4.32 -11.61
C SER A 97 13.90 2.88 -11.75
N VAL A 98 13.56 1.99 -10.81
CA VAL A 98 13.93 0.57 -10.81
C VAL A 98 12.72 -0.38 -10.90
N ALA A 99 11.51 0.12 -10.69
CA ALA A 99 10.27 -0.67 -10.70
C ALA A 99 9.60 -0.58 -12.09
N THR A 100 10.00 -1.44 -13.00
CA THR A 100 9.57 -1.43 -14.42
C THR A 100 8.08 -1.67 -14.62
N PHE A 101 7.37 -2.21 -13.63
CA PHE A 101 5.93 -2.46 -13.68
C PHE A 101 5.08 -1.21 -13.41
N LEU A 102 5.66 -0.16 -12.80
CA LEU A 102 4.93 1.08 -12.51
C LEU A 102 4.87 1.96 -13.75
N LYS A 103 3.67 2.14 -14.30
CA LYS A 103 3.43 2.98 -15.49
C LYS A 103 3.20 4.45 -15.14
N ASN A 104 2.67 4.74 -13.94
CA ASN A 104 2.30 6.09 -13.52
C ASN A 104 3.51 6.93 -13.11
N ASP A 105 3.51 8.21 -13.49
CA ASP A 105 4.64 9.11 -13.27
C ASP A 105 4.63 9.79 -11.91
N THR A 106 3.48 9.91 -11.26
CA THR A 106 3.33 10.56 -9.96
C THR A 106 2.36 9.79 -9.06
N LEU A 107 2.48 9.99 -7.76
CA LEU A 107 1.53 9.45 -6.78
C LEU A 107 0.12 10.05 -6.96
N ARG A 108 0.02 11.28 -7.44
CA ARG A 108 -1.28 11.91 -7.73
C ARG A 108 -2.07 11.17 -8.81
N HIS A 109 -1.40 10.57 -9.78
CA HIS A 109 -2.05 9.70 -10.77
C HIS A 109 -2.51 8.38 -10.16
N ILE A 110 -1.89 7.92 -9.07
CA ILE A 110 -2.23 6.67 -8.39
C ILE A 110 -3.37 6.87 -7.39
N PHE A 111 -3.27 7.91 -6.57
CA PHE A 111 -4.22 8.15 -5.47
C PHE A 111 -5.42 9.03 -5.87
N GLY A 112 -5.37 9.65 -7.08
CA GLY A 112 -6.34 10.65 -7.49
C GLY A 112 -6.11 12.01 -6.82
N PHE A 113 -6.99 12.97 -7.11
CA PHE A 113 -6.94 14.32 -6.53
C PHE A 113 -7.67 14.40 -5.18
N ASP A 114 -8.60 13.48 -4.93
CA ASP A 114 -9.38 13.42 -3.70
C ASP A 114 -8.89 12.27 -2.81
N VAL A 115 -8.12 12.64 -1.80
CA VAL A 115 -7.65 11.71 -0.76
C VAL A 115 -8.66 11.56 0.40
N THR A 116 -9.84 12.17 0.31
CA THR A 116 -10.83 12.19 1.41
C THR A 116 -11.78 10.99 1.40
N THR A 117 -11.91 10.32 0.27
CA THR A 117 -12.78 9.15 0.09
C THR A 117 -12.39 7.98 1.00
N PHE A 118 -11.11 7.83 1.30
CA PHE A 118 -10.56 6.81 2.20
C PHE A 118 -9.86 7.45 3.40
N ASP A 119 -9.81 6.75 4.53
CA ASP A 119 -8.90 7.09 5.62
C ASP A 119 -7.56 6.40 5.36
N THR A 120 -6.68 7.09 4.65
CA THR A 120 -5.38 6.58 4.29
C THR A 120 -4.31 7.09 5.25
N GLU A 121 -3.54 6.16 5.82
CA GLU A 121 -2.35 6.46 6.60
C GLU A 121 -1.08 6.00 5.88
N VAL A 122 0.06 6.50 6.35
CA VAL A 122 1.38 6.14 5.85
C VAL A 122 2.32 5.78 6.99
N ILE A 123 3.03 4.67 6.83
CA ILE A 123 4.23 4.36 7.61
C ILE A 123 5.41 5.00 6.89
N LYS A 124 6.14 5.89 7.58
CA LYS A 124 7.38 6.50 7.09
C LYS A 124 8.57 5.90 7.82
N ILE A 125 9.60 5.50 7.08
CA ILE A 125 10.88 5.02 7.62
C ILE A 125 11.95 6.02 7.25
N ARG A 126 12.72 6.50 8.27
CA ARG A 126 13.74 7.53 8.09
C ARG A 126 15.12 7.07 8.58
N ASP A 127 16.15 7.44 7.83
CA ASP A 127 17.56 7.35 8.25
C ASP A 127 18.07 8.80 8.47
N ASN A 128 18.43 9.14 9.72
CA ASN A 128 18.89 10.49 10.08
C ASN A 128 18.00 11.63 9.54
N ASN A 129 16.68 11.52 9.73
CA ASN A 129 15.65 12.44 9.24
C ASN A 129 15.34 12.36 7.73
N GLU A 130 16.13 11.66 6.93
CA GLU A 130 15.83 11.46 5.52
C GLU A 130 14.80 10.35 5.34
N LEU A 131 13.72 10.60 4.60
CA LEU A 131 12.73 9.58 4.24
C LEU A 131 13.35 8.59 3.26
N ILE A 132 13.37 7.30 3.64
CA ILE A 132 13.97 6.22 2.84
C ILE A 132 12.97 5.15 2.40
N ALA A 133 11.80 5.09 3.03
CA ALA A 133 10.71 4.21 2.61
C ALA A 133 9.37 4.71 3.14
N ALA A 134 8.31 4.41 2.40
CA ALA A 134 6.93 4.69 2.79
C ALA A 134 5.99 3.56 2.36
N GLY A 135 5.00 3.28 3.20
CA GLY A 135 3.92 2.33 2.92
C GLY A 135 2.58 2.92 3.29
N SER A 136 1.69 3.06 2.31
CA SER A 136 0.33 3.56 2.53
C SER A 136 -0.67 2.43 2.68
N PHE A 137 -1.66 2.66 3.53
CA PHE A 137 -2.74 1.71 3.80
C PHE A 137 -4.02 2.46 4.19
N ASP A 138 -5.15 1.89 3.78
CA ASP A 138 -6.47 2.40 4.14
C ASP A 138 -6.95 1.72 5.42
N ILE A 139 -7.59 2.50 6.30
CA ILE A 139 -8.08 2.04 7.60
C ILE A 139 -9.60 1.95 7.58
N GLY A 140 -10.11 0.76 7.89
CA GLY A 140 -11.50 0.51 8.25
C GLY A 140 -11.69 0.54 9.77
N MET A 141 -12.86 0.16 10.24
CA MET A 141 -13.14 0.04 11.68
C MET A 141 -12.40 -1.18 12.28
N ASN A 142 -12.34 -2.29 11.56
CA ASN A 142 -11.76 -3.57 12.01
C ASN A 142 -10.76 -4.16 11.00
N SER A 143 -10.42 -3.44 9.93
CA SER A 143 -9.55 -3.93 8.88
C SER A 143 -8.55 -2.86 8.41
N ILE A 144 -7.48 -3.31 7.79
CA ILE A 144 -6.49 -2.47 7.11
C ILE A 144 -6.25 -3.06 5.72
N ALA A 145 -6.18 -2.21 4.70
CA ALA A 145 -5.82 -2.61 3.34
C ALA A 145 -4.52 -1.93 2.92
N GLY A 146 -3.47 -2.72 2.63
CA GLY A 146 -2.24 -2.17 2.04
C GLY A 146 -2.51 -1.63 0.65
N VAL A 147 -2.11 -0.39 0.38
CA VAL A 147 -2.33 0.28 -0.91
C VAL A 147 -1.06 0.26 -1.73
N MET A 148 0.03 0.82 -1.20
CA MET A 148 1.28 0.91 -1.94
C MET A 148 2.49 1.02 -1.01
N ASN A 149 3.58 0.33 -1.39
CA ASN A 149 4.85 0.39 -0.68
C ASN A 149 5.97 0.76 -1.66
N PHE A 150 6.80 1.69 -1.27
CA PHE A 150 7.97 2.11 -2.05
C PHE A 150 9.14 2.51 -1.14
N TYR A 151 10.35 2.41 -1.64
CA TYR A 151 11.56 2.69 -0.88
C TYR A 151 12.69 3.16 -1.80
N ASP A 152 13.67 3.85 -1.23
CA ASP A 152 14.89 4.22 -1.94
C ASP A 152 15.69 2.96 -2.31
N PRO A 153 15.95 2.71 -3.61
CA PRO A 153 16.70 1.55 -4.09
C PRO A 153 18.10 1.38 -3.46
N ALA A 154 18.73 2.46 -3.01
CA ALA A 154 20.00 2.41 -2.29
C ALA A 154 19.91 1.60 -0.98
N TYR A 155 18.69 1.49 -0.42
CA TYR A 155 18.41 0.72 0.81
C TYR A 155 17.88 -0.70 0.55
N LYS A 156 17.92 -1.19 -0.69
CA LYS A 156 17.41 -2.52 -1.09
C LYS A 156 17.89 -3.67 -0.18
N LYS A 157 19.16 -3.62 0.24
CA LYS A 157 19.77 -4.65 1.11
C LYS A 157 19.12 -4.78 2.48
N TYR A 158 18.39 -3.77 2.95
CA TYR A 158 17.73 -3.78 4.27
C TYR A 158 16.29 -4.32 4.22
N SER A 159 15.80 -4.71 3.05
CA SER A 159 14.47 -5.31 2.87
C SER A 159 13.31 -4.45 3.40
N LEU A 160 13.39 -3.11 3.23
CA LEU A 160 12.39 -2.17 3.73
C LEU A 160 10.99 -2.45 3.15
N GLY A 161 10.89 -2.81 1.86
CA GLY A 161 9.62 -3.21 1.26
C GLY A 161 8.97 -4.43 1.93
N LYS A 162 9.78 -5.40 2.39
CA LYS A 162 9.26 -6.54 3.18
C LYS A 162 8.81 -6.11 4.57
N TYR A 163 9.53 -5.19 5.19
CA TYR A 163 9.16 -4.65 6.50
C TYR A 163 7.80 -3.96 6.46
N LEU A 164 7.50 -3.19 5.41
CA LEU A 164 6.24 -2.47 5.24
C LEU A 164 5.01 -3.39 5.04
N VAL A 165 5.22 -4.68 4.78
CA VAL A 165 4.15 -5.68 4.58
C VAL A 165 3.98 -6.60 5.80
N VAL A 166 4.94 -6.60 6.74
CA VAL A 166 4.96 -7.47 7.93
C VAL A 166 4.58 -6.71 9.18
#